data_d56d5d39459d5ec32d3bbd2f981af129
#
_entry.id   d56d5d39459d5ec32d3bbd2f981af129
#
_cell.length_a   1.000
_cell.length_b   1.000
_cell.length_c   1.000
_cell.angle_alpha   90.00
_cell.angle_beta   90.00
_cell.angle_gamma   90.00
#
_symmetry.space_group_name_H-M   'P 1'
#
loop_
_entity.id
_entity.type
_entity.pdbx_description
1 polymer ?
#
loop_
_entity_poly.entity_id
_entity_poly.type
_entity_poly.pdbx_seq_one_letter_code
_entity_poly.pdbx_strand_id
1 'polypeptide(L)'
;MKAVVDCCKMHHIPIRIGVNGGSLDKELLRKYGHPTPEALVESAFSHIALLEKYGFYDICVSMKSSSVPLMMQAYRLMHEKSDYPLHIGVTETGTEYMGTIKSAMGIGGLLCMGIGDTLRVSLTADPVREIVAGKAILKAAGLRKEGVDLVSCPTCGRTKIDLIGLANRVEEELRDCKKELT
;
A
#
# COMPACT_ATOMS: atom_id res chain seq x y z
N MET A 1 27.35 0.70 1.60
CA MET A 1 26.43 1.75 2.10
C MET A 1 26.93 3.15 1.74
N LYS A 2 28.12 3.60 2.16
CA LYS A 2 28.66 4.95 1.91
C LYS A 2 28.56 5.39 0.45
N ALA A 3 29.04 4.60 -0.51
CA ALA A 3 28.98 4.94 -1.93
C ALA A 3 27.56 5.18 -2.46
N VAL A 4 26.58 4.43 -1.97
CA VAL A 4 25.15 4.62 -2.32
C VAL A 4 24.66 5.96 -1.77
N VAL A 5 24.94 6.24 -0.50
CA VAL A 5 24.55 7.51 0.14
C VAL A 5 25.19 8.69 -0.57
N ASP A 6 26.49 8.64 -0.89
CA ASP A 6 27.19 9.71 -1.57
C ASP A 6 26.59 9.98 -2.96
N CYS A 7 26.25 8.93 -3.71
CA CYS A 7 25.58 9.02 -5.00
C CYS A 7 24.17 9.64 -4.87
N CYS A 8 23.37 9.18 -3.91
CA CYS A 8 22.03 9.69 -3.67
C CYS A 8 22.04 11.16 -3.25
N LYS A 9 23.01 11.58 -2.41
CA LYS A 9 23.20 12.98 -2.05
C LYS A 9 23.54 13.86 -3.27
N MET A 10 24.45 13.39 -4.11
CA MET A 10 24.89 14.10 -5.31
C MET A 10 23.74 14.33 -6.31
N HIS A 11 22.83 13.36 -6.41
CA HIS A 11 21.71 13.40 -7.36
C HIS A 11 20.38 13.80 -6.74
N HIS A 12 20.35 14.15 -5.45
CA HIS A 12 19.11 14.50 -4.72
C HIS A 12 18.02 13.40 -4.84
N ILE A 13 18.44 12.15 -4.67
CA ILE A 13 17.54 10.99 -4.78
C ILE A 13 17.27 10.44 -3.38
N PRO A 14 16.01 10.28 -2.95
CA PRO A 14 15.67 9.67 -1.67
C PRO A 14 16.00 8.17 -1.66
N ILE A 15 16.30 7.63 -0.48
CA ILE A 15 16.53 6.21 -0.28
C ILE A 15 15.30 5.59 0.38
N ARG A 16 14.72 4.57 -0.25
CA ARG A 16 13.68 3.78 0.38
C ARG A 16 14.28 2.57 1.10
N ILE A 17 14.10 2.53 2.41
CA ILE A 17 14.33 1.34 3.23
C ILE A 17 13.18 0.37 3.00
N GLY A 18 13.50 -0.90 2.73
CA GLY A 18 12.52 -1.97 2.55
C GLY A 18 12.72 -3.09 3.54
N VAL A 19 11.80 -3.25 4.48
CA VAL A 19 11.70 -4.42 5.36
C VAL A 19 10.60 -5.32 4.84
N ASN A 20 10.85 -6.63 4.82
CA ASN A 20 9.86 -7.63 4.43
C ASN A 20 9.79 -8.72 5.50
N GLY A 21 8.58 -9.05 5.96
CA GLY A 21 8.35 -10.08 6.97
C GLY A 21 8.92 -11.45 6.61
N GLY A 22 8.98 -11.79 5.31
CA GLY A 22 9.58 -13.04 4.84
C GLY A 22 11.11 -13.06 4.80
N SER A 23 11.79 -11.94 5.02
CA SER A 23 13.26 -11.81 4.96
C SER A 23 13.85 -10.99 6.09
N LEU A 24 13.26 -11.08 7.28
CA LEU A 24 13.79 -10.46 8.49
C LEU A 24 15.17 -11.02 8.84
N ASP A 25 15.99 -10.16 9.47
CA ASP A 25 17.30 -10.53 9.99
C ASP A 25 17.20 -11.70 10.98
N LYS A 26 18.21 -12.60 10.92
CA LYS A 26 18.25 -13.81 11.76
C LYS A 26 18.31 -13.48 13.26
N GLU A 27 18.91 -12.38 13.65
CA GLU A 27 18.99 -11.96 15.06
C GLU A 27 17.61 -11.52 15.57
N LEU A 28 16.86 -10.77 14.75
CA LEU A 28 15.50 -10.40 15.07
C LEU A 28 14.56 -11.62 15.11
N LEU A 29 14.71 -12.56 14.19
CA LEU A 29 13.97 -13.83 14.24
C LEU A 29 14.29 -14.67 15.50
N ARG A 30 15.54 -14.66 15.99
CA ARG A 30 15.89 -15.31 17.26
C ARG A 30 15.26 -14.58 18.47
N LYS A 31 15.22 -13.23 18.43
CA LYS A 31 14.67 -12.41 19.50
C LYS A 31 13.14 -12.53 19.62
N TYR A 32 12.43 -12.52 18.50
CA TYR A 32 10.97 -12.48 18.44
C TYR A 32 10.30 -13.83 18.12
N GLY A 33 11.09 -14.85 17.72
CA GLY A 33 10.60 -16.18 17.35
C GLY A 33 9.97 -16.27 15.96
N HIS A 34 9.30 -15.21 15.52
CA HIS A 34 8.64 -15.10 14.22
C HIS A 34 8.50 -13.61 13.82
N PRO A 35 8.12 -13.29 12.59
CA PRO A 35 7.84 -11.92 12.19
C PRO A 35 6.69 -11.33 13.03
N THR A 36 6.98 -10.25 13.76
CA THR A 36 6.02 -9.45 14.53
C THR A 36 6.04 -8.00 14.06
N PRO A 37 5.03 -7.17 14.37
CA PRO A 37 5.06 -5.74 14.08
C PRO A 37 6.30 -5.06 14.68
N GLU A 38 6.66 -5.40 15.91
CA GLU A 38 7.83 -4.85 16.61
C GLU A 38 9.13 -5.24 15.93
N ALA A 39 9.25 -6.50 15.46
CA ALA A 39 10.43 -6.97 14.75
C ALA A 39 10.62 -6.23 13.41
N LEU A 40 9.54 -5.95 12.67
CA LEU A 40 9.57 -5.18 11.43
C LEU A 40 10.01 -3.73 11.70
N VAL A 41 9.47 -3.10 12.73
CA VAL A 41 9.80 -1.72 13.11
C VAL A 41 11.24 -1.62 13.62
N GLU A 42 11.70 -2.56 14.45
CA GLU A 42 13.10 -2.60 14.92
C GLU A 42 14.07 -2.76 13.75
N SER A 43 13.75 -3.62 12.79
CA SER A 43 14.54 -3.76 11.54
C SER A 43 14.58 -2.45 10.76
N ALA A 44 13.45 -1.75 10.63
CA ALA A 44 13.40 -0.47 9.93
C ALA A 44 14.29 0.58 10.62
N PHE A 45 14.20 0.72 11.94
CA PHE A 45 15.06 1.65 12.69
C PHE A 45 16.55 1.30 12.61
N SER A 46 16.91 0.03 12.58
CA SER A 46 18.29 -0.38 12.37
C SER A 46 18.85 0.10 11.03
N HIS A 47 18.05 0.02 9.97
CA HIS A 47 18.44 0.52 8.64
C HIS A 47 18.41 2.05 8.57
N ILE A 48 17.48 2.72 9.23
CA ILE A 48 17.44 4.18 9.35
C ILE A 48 18.73 4.66 10.00
N ALA A 49 19.10 4.12 11.15
CA ALA A 49 20.33 4.48 11.88
C ALA A 49 21.60 4.31 11.03
N LEU A 50 21.63 3.30 10.14
CA LEU A 50 22.75 3.13 9.21
C LEU A 50 22.85 4.28 8.19
N LEU A 51 21.74 4.83 7.72
CA LEU A 51 21.72 5.98 6.80
C LEU A 51 22.02 7.29 7.52
N GLU A 52 21.43 7.49 8.70
CA GLU A 52 21.66 8.66 9.56
C GLU A 52 23.12 8.78 9.99
N LYS A 53 23.82 7.64 10.24
CA LYS A 53 25.26 7.61 10.52
C LYS A 53 26.10 8.28 9.42
N TYR A 54 25.62 8.26 8.17
CA TYR A 54 26.24 8.97 7.05
C TYR A 54 25.64 10.36 6.79
N GLY A 55 24.83 10.88 7.72
CA GLY A 55 24.15 12.17 7.59
C GLY A 55 23.15 12.19 6.43
N PHE A 56 22.41 11.08 6.21
CA PHE A 56 21.40 10.99 5.17
C PHE A 56 20.01 10.82 5.81
N TYR A 57 19.10 11.74 5.52
CA TYR A 57 17.78 11.84 6.14
C TYR A 57 16.63 11.85 5.12
N ASP A 58 16.93 11.91 3.81
CA ASP A 58 15.91 11.80 2.76
C ASP A 58 15.52 10.33 2.58
N ILE A 59 14.78 9.82 3.56
CA ILE A 59 14.46 8.41 3.74
C ILE A 59 12.95 8.21 3.61
N CYS A 60 12.55 7.17 2.90
CA CYS A 60 11.20 6.63 2.89
C CYS A 60 11.22 5.19 3.44
N VAL A 61 10.24 4.79 4.23
CA VAL A 61 10.22 3.47 4.88
C VAL A 61 9.10 2.59 4.33
N SER A 62 9.43 1.35 4.05
CA SER A 62 8.48 0.33 3.60
C SER A 62 8.62 -0.94 4.45
N MET A 63 7.52 -1.40 5.04
CA MET A 63 7.45 -2.63 5.86
C MET A 63 6.35 -3.53 5.33
N LYS A 64 6.71 -4.43 4.42
CA LYS A 64 5.75 -5.28 3.73
C LYS A 64 5.64 -6.67 4.37
N SER A 65 4.43 -7.23 4.31
CA SER A 65 4.14 -8.61 4.69
C SER A 65 3.03 -9.15 3.81
N SER A 66 2.95 -10.47 3.66
CA SER A 66 1.82 -11.16 3.05
C SER A 66 0.61 -11.26 4.00
N SER A 67 0.83 -11.06 5.30
CA SER A 67 -0.21 -10.94 6.31
C SER A 67 -0.67 -9.50 6.43
N VAL A 68 -1.89 -9.21 6.00
CA VAL A 68 -2.51 -7.87 6.07
C VAL A 68 -2.57 -7.36 7.51
N PRO A 69 -3.03 -8.13 8.53
CA PRO A 69 -3.05 -7.65 9.91
C PRO A 69 -1.68 -7.29 10.46
N LEU A 70 -0.67 -8.13 10.21
CA LEU A 70 0.71 -7.88 10.64
C LEU A 70 1.26 -6.59 10.01
N MET A 71 1.09 -6.45 8.71
CA MET A 71 1.54 -5.28 7.96
C MET A 71 0.90 -4.00 8.48
N MET A 72 -0.43 -3.99 8.67
CA MET A 72 -1.15 -2.82 9.19
C MET A 72 -0.67 -2.42 10.60
N GLN A 73 -0.46 -3.40 11.49
CA GLN A 73 0.05 -3.13 12.83
C GLN A 73 1.48 -2.56 12.80
N ALA A 74 2.34 -3.08 11.93
CA ALA A 74 3.71 -2.58 11.76
C ALA A 74 3.73 -1.12 11.28
N TYR A 75 2.92 -0.77 10.27
CA TYR A 75 2.84 0.62 9.79
C TYR A 75 2.25 1.57 10.82
N ARG A 76 1.23 1.15 11.58
CA ARG A 76 0.70 1.96 12.68
C ARG A 76 1.77 2.24 13.74
N LEU A 77 2.47 1.19 14.17
CA LEU A 77 3.54 1.31 15.15
C LEU A 77 4.70 2.20 14.65
N MET A 78 5.03 2.12 13.36
CA MET A 78 6.06 2.97 12.75
C MET A 78 5.61 4.43 12.68
N HIS A 79 4.36 4.67 12.28
CA HIS A 79 3.77 6.01 12.22
C HIS A 79 3.74 6.70 13.59
N GLU A 80 3.51 5.94 14.67
CA GLU A 80 3.55 6.46 16.04
C GLU A 80 4.97 6.83 16.53
N LYS A 81 6.01 6.25 15.90
CA LYS A 81 7.41 6.36 16.35
C LYS A 81 8.31 7.18 15.45
N SER A 82 7.86 7.57 14.26
CA SER A 82 8.69 8.22 13.26
C SER A 82 7.88 9.06 12.28
N ASP A 83 8.44 10.19 11.88
CA ASP A 83 7.90 11.12 10.87
C ASP A 83 8.41 10.80 9.45
N TYR A 84 9.20 9.76 9.26
CA TYR A 84 9.64 9.37 7.93
C TYR A 84 8.48 8.94 7.03
N PRO A 85 8.42 9.42 5.77
CA PRO A 85 7.38 9.00 4.81
C PRO A 85 7.28 7.48 4.68
N LEU A 86 6.04 6.99 4.60
CA LEU A 86 5.74 5.57 4.56
C LEU A 86 5.29 5.14 3.15
N HIS A 87 6.01 4.17 2.58
CA HIS A 87 5.63 3.51 1.34
C HIS A 87 4.87 2.24 1.65
N ILE A 88 3.55 2.31 1.59
CA ILE A 88 2.67 1.21 1.99
C ILE A 88 2.42 0.21 0.87
N GLY A 89 2.22 -1.05 1.23
CA GLY A 89 1.90 -2.12 0.29
C GLY A 89 1.89 -3.49 0.93
N VAL A 90 1.06 -4.37 0.42
CA VAL A 90 1.06 -5.80 0.74
C VAL A 90 1.99 -6.51 -0.25
N THR A 91 2.74 -7.52 0.17
CA THR A 91 3.58 -8.34 -0.71
C THR A 91 3.05 -9.76 -0.82
N GLU A 92 3.39 -10.46 -1.91
CA GLU A 92 3.00 -11.87 -2.11
C GLU A 92 1.49 -12.07 -2.00
N THR A 93 0.72 -11.18 -2.66
CA THR A 93 -0.73 -11.13 -2.49
C THR A 93 -1.47 -12.22 -3.26
N GLY A 94 -0.81 -12.87 -4.24
CA GLY A 94 -1.38 -13.90 -5.09
C GLY A 94 -2.01 -13.36 -6.37
N THR A 95 -3.02 -14.07 -6.88
CA THR A 95 -3.72 -13.73 -8.12
C THR A 95 -4.40 -12.36 -8.08
N GLU A 96 -4.76 -11.82 -9.24
CA GLU A 96 -5.38 -10.49 -9.38
C GLU A 96 -6.57 -10.30 -8.43
N TYR A 97 -7.50 -11.27 -8.36
CA TYR A 97 -8.69 -11.18 -7.52
C TYR A 97 -8.35 -11.06 -6.02
N MET A 98 -7.69 -12.08 -5.46
CA MET A 98 -7.35 -12.09 -4.03
C MET A 98 -6.30 -11.04 -3.69
N GLY A 99 -5.38 -10.77 -4.61
CA GLY A 99 -4.36 -9.74 -4.44
C GLY A 99 -4.97 -8.33 -4.36
N THR A 100 -5.99 -8.04 -5.16
CA THR A 100 -6.73 -6.78 -5.08
C THR A 100 -7.47 -6.65 -3.75
N ILE A 101 -8.12 -7.72 -3.28
CA ILE A 101 -8.83 -7.72 -1.98
C ILE A 101 -7.85 -7.47 -0.83
N LYS A 102 -6.73 -8.22 -0.78
CA LYS A 102 -5.70 -8.03 0.26
C LYS A 102 -5.11 -6.61 0.22
N SER A 103 -4.84 -6.09 -0.98
CA SER A 103 -4.32 -4.74 -1.15
C SER A 103 -5.33 -3.68 -0.75
N ALA A 104 -6.61 -3.85 -1.09
CA ALA A 104 -7.67 -2.95 -0.68
C ALA A 104 -7.83 -2.91 0.85
N MET A 105 -7.78 -4.07 1.51
CA MET A 105 -7.83 -4.15 2.97
C MET A 105 -6.61 -3.50 3.63
N GLY A 106 -5.40 -3.86 3.18
CA GLY A 106 -4.16 -3.41 3.81
C GLY A 106 -3.83 -1.95 3.48
N ILE A 107 -3.78 -1.60 2.20
CA ILE A 107 -3.47 -0.25 1.74
C ILE A 107 -4.63 0.68 2.06
N GLY A 108 -5.87 0.33 1.64
CA GLY A 108 -7.06 1.13 1.88
C GLY A 108 -7.31 1.35 3.37
N GLY A 109 -7.16 0.31 4.20
CA GLY A 109 -7.29 0.43 5.65
C GLY A 109 -6.31 1.41 6.27
N LEU A 110 -5.04 1.40 5.87
CA LEU A 110 -4.04 2.38 6.33
C LEU A 110 -4.36 3.80 5.85
N LEU A 111 -4.72 3.97 4.58
CA LEU A 111 -5.11 5.26 4.02
C LEU A 111 -6.31 5.88 4.74
N CYS A 112 -7.32 5.08 5.10
CA CYS A 112 -8.46 5.54 5.91
C CYS A 112 -8.07 5.96 7.33
N MET A 113 -6.90 5.54 7.82
CA MET A 113 -6.32 5.99 9.10
C MET A 113 -5.37 7.20 8.93
N GLY A 114 -5.22 7.73 7.72
CA GLY A 114 -4.27 8.82 7.43
C GLY A 114 -2.80 8.36 7.35
N ILE A 115 -2.55 7.06 7.19
CA ILE A 115 -1.21 6.48 7.17
C ILE A 115 -0.82 6.08 5.74
N GLY A 116 0.31 6.60 5.25
CA GLY A 116 0.89 6.25 3.95
C GLY A 116 0.99 7.45 3.00
N ASP A 117 2.17 7.64 2.45
CA ASP A 117 2.53 8.76 1.56
C ASP A 117 2.64 8.32 0.11
N THR A 118 3.11 7.11 -0.10
CA THR A 118 3.16 6.43 -1.40
C THR A 118 2.71 4.99 -1.26
N LEU A 119 2.26 4.38 -2.34
CA LEU A 119 1.77 3.00 -2.31
C LEU A 119 2.24 2.17 -3.50
N ARG A 120 2.25 0.85 -3.31
CA ARG A 120 2.39 -0.12 -4.38
C ARG A 120 1.44 -1.30 -4.15
N VAL A 121 0.62 -1.59 -5.15
CA VAL A 121 -0.11 -2.85 -5.27
C VAL A 121 0.83 -3.89 -5.89
N SER A 122 0.79 -5.13 -5.43
CA SER A 122 1.56 -6.25 -5.99
C SER A 122 0.60 -7.38 -6.35
N LEU A 123 0.56 -7.76 -7.61
CA LEU A 123 -0.32 -8.81 -8.14
C LEU A 123 0.49 -9.80 -8.98
N THR A 124 0.08 -11.05 -9.00
CA THR A 124 0.52 -12.01 -10.02
C THR A 124 -0.34 -11.82 -11.27
N ALA A 125 -0.11 -10.68 -11.97
CA ALA A 125 -0.83 -10.24 -13.15
C ALA A 125 0.02 -9.24 -13.95
N ASP A 126 -0.51 -8.73 -15.08
CA ASP A 126 0.11 -7.64 -15.82
C ASP A 126 0.31 -6.40 -14.92
N PRO A 127 1.51 -5.76 -14.93
CA PRO A 127 1.79 -4.59 -14.08
C PRO A 127 0.79 -3.43 -14.23
N VAL A 128 0.17 -3.27 -15.39
CA VAL A 128 -0.87 -2.25 -15.61
C VAL A 128 -2.07 -2.48 -14.71
N ARG A 129 -2.39 -3.75 -14.38
CA ARG A 129 -3.48 -4.10 -13.45
C ARG A 129 -3.21 -3.62 -12.02
N GLU A 130 -1.94 -3.58 -11.61
CA GLU A 130 -1.55 -3.01 -10.30
C GLU A 130 -1.88 -1.51 -10.22
N ILE A 131 -1.68 -0.76 -11.31
CA ILE A 131 -2.02 0.66 -11.39
C ILE A 131 -3.53 0.87 -11.33
N VAL A 132 -4.30 0.05 -12.07
CA VAL A 132 -5.78 0.11 -12.03
C VAL A 132 -6.29 -0.15 -10.62
N ALA A 133 -5.83 -1.21 -9.96
CA ALA A 133 -6.20 -1.54 -8.59
C ALA A 133 -5.78 -0.44 -7.60
N GLY A 134 -4.57 0.11 -7.74
CA GLY A 134 -4.09 1.21 -6.89
C GLY A 134 -4.95 2.48 -7.01
N LYS A 135 -5.32 2.86 -8.23
CA LYS A 135 -6.24 3.99 -8.47
C LYS A 135 -7.63 3.73 -7.88
N ALA A 136 -8.15 2.51 -8.03
CA ALA A 136 -9.45 2.14 -7.44
C ALA A 136 -9.42 2.19 -5.91
N ILE A 137 -8.35 1.73 -5.26
CA ILE A 137 -8.16 1.83 -3.81
C ILE A 137 -8.14 3.29 -3.35
N LEU A 138 -7.37 4.16 -4.03
CA LEU A 138 -7.32 5.59 -3.71
C LEU A 138 -8.68 6.26 -3.86
N LYS A 139 -9.44 5.88 -4.90
CA LYS A 139 -10.80 6.39 -5.12
C LYS A 139 -11.75 5.94 -4.01
N ALA A 140 -11.75 4.64 -3.69
CA ALA A 140 -12.57 4.08 -2.61
C ALA A 140 -12.23 4.67 -1.23
N ALA A 141 -10.97 5.08 -1.00
CA ALA A 141 -10.53 5.78 0.20
C ALA A 141 -10.83 7.30 0.18
N GLY A 142 -11.48 7.83 -0.87
CA GLY A 142 -11.80 9.26 -1.01
C GLY A 142 -10.60 10.17 -1.28
N LEU A 143 -9.42 9.60 -1.59
CA LEU A 143 -8.16 10.33 -1.82
C LEU A 143 -7.92 10.66 -3.30
N ARG A 144 -8.72 10.10 -4.20
CA ARG A 144 -8.69 10.39 -5.63
C ARG A 144 -10.09 10.63 -6.13
N LYS A 145 -10.32 11.81 -6.70
CA LYS A 145 -11.61 12.29 -7.20
C LYS A 145 -11.69 12.32 -8.74
N GLU A 146 -11.12 11.33 -9.39
CA GLU A 146 -11.14 11.24 -10.86
C GLU A 146 -12.13 10.18 -11.32
N GLY A 147 -12.94 10.52 -12.32
CA GLY A 147 -13.91 9.62 -12.92
C GLY A 147 -15.25 9.57 -12.18
N VAL A 148 -16.13 8.68 -12.64
CA VAL A 148 -17.49 8.54 -12.10
C VAL A 148 -17.49 7.59 -10.92
N ASP A 149 -18.14 7.97 -9.83
CA ASP A 149 -18.43 7.10 -8.69
C ASP A 149 -19.86 6.56 -8.82
N LEU A 150 -19.98 5.32 -9.27
CA LEU A 150 -21.27 4.68 -9.49
C LEU A 150 -21.81 4.11 -8.18
N VAL A 151 -22.84 4.74 -7.66
CA VAL A 151 -23.60 4.23 -6.51
C VAL A 151 -24.85 3.52 -7.02
N SER A 152 -24.96 2.23 -6.74
CA SER A 152 -26.06 1.40 -7.19
C SER A 152 -26.63 0.60 -6.02
N CYS A 153 -27.97 0.56 -5.94
CA CYS A 153 -28.69 -0.24 -4.95
C CYS A 153 -28.61 -1.75 -5.32
N PRO A 154 -28.38 -2.67 -4.37
CA PRO A 154 -28.49 -4.09 -4.66
C PRO A 154 -29.94 -4.45 -5.05
N THR A 155 -30.10 -5.47 -5.91
CA THR A 155 -31.43 -5.97 -6.29
C THR A 155 -32.18 -6.51 -5.08
N CYS A 156 -33.49 -6.30 -5.06
CA CYS A 156 -34.40 -6.82 -4.03
C CYS A 156 -35.74 -7.24 -4.63
N GLY A 157 -36.64 -7.82 -3.84
CA GLY A 157 -37.97 -8.25 -4.30
C GLY A 157 -38.87 -7.17 -4.89
N ARG A 158 -38.52 -5.89 -4.73
CA ARG A 158 -39.22 -4.74 -5.33
C ARG A 158 -38.66 -4.33 -6.69
N THR A 159 -37.52 -4.86 -7.10
CA THR A 159 -36.87 -4.53 -8.38
C THR A 159 -37.70 -5.09 -9.53
N LYS A 160 -38.09 -4.23 -10.48
CA LYS A 160 -38.91 -4.59 -11.66
C LYS A 160 -38.15 -4.47 -12.99
N ILE A 161 -36.85 -4.12 -12.94
CA ILE A 161 -35.99 -3.92 -14.10
C ILE A 161 -34.74 -4.81 -13.98
N ASP A 162 -34.04 -5.01 -15.09
CA ASP A 162 -32.69 -5.61 -15.08
C ASP A 162 -31.67 -4.58 -14.57
N LEU A 163 -31.65 -4.39 -13.23
CA LEU A 163 -30.77 -3.43 -12.59
C LEU A 163 -29.28 -3.83 -12.70
N ILE A 164 -28.97 -5.15 -12.68
CA ILE A 164 -27.61 -5.64 -12.82
C ILE A 164 -27.06 -5.29 -14.21
N GLY A 165 -27.82 -5.62 -15.28
CA GLY A 165 -27.41 -5.29 -16.64
C GLY A 165 -27.30 -3.79 -16.86
N LEU A 166 -28.21 -2.99 -16.29
CA LEU A 166 -28.13 -1.53 -16.37
C LEU A 166 -26.89 -0.98 -15.68
N ALA A 167 -26.58 -1.41 -14.45
CA ALA A 167 -25.41 -0.94 -13.71
C ALA A 167 -24.11 -1.27 -14.46
N ASN A 168 -23.97 -2.50 -14.95
CA ASN A 168 -22.79 -2.93 -15.72
C ASN A 168 -22.61 -2.09 -17.01
N ARG A 169 -23.70 -1.81 -17.72
CA ARG A 169 -23.63 -0.95 -18.93
C ARG A 169 -23.22 0.48 -18.60
N VAL A 170 -23.78 1.06 -17.54
CA VAL A 170 -23.41 2.41 -17.11
C VAL A 170 -21.93 2.46 -16.70
N GLU A 171 -21.44 1.47 -15.95
CA GLU A 171 -20.04 1.38 -15.57
C GLU A 171 -19.12 1.28 -16.82
N GLU A 172 -19.50 0.48 -17.81
CA GLU A 172 -18.75 0.33 -19.06
C GLU A 172 -18.72 1.61 -19.88
N GLU A 173 -19.85 2.25 -20.11
CA GLU A 173 -19.98 3.50 -20.86
C GLU A 173 -19.22 4.67 -20.22
N LEU A 174 -19.14 4.69 -18.88
CA LEU A 174 -18.50 5.76 -18.12
C LEU A 174 -17.06 5.46 -17.71
N ARG A 175 -16.52 4.30 -18.06
CA ARG A 175 -15.18 3.84 -17.69
C ARG A 175 -14.07 4.86 -17.98
N ASP A 176 -14.14 5.52 -19.12
CA ASP A 176 -13.14 6.49 -19.58
C ASP A 176 -13.53 7.94 -19.30
N CYS A 177 -14.63 8.16 -18.59
CA CYS A 177 -15.04 9.47 -18.18
C CYS A 177 -14.11 10.02 -17.09
N LYS A 178 -13.45 11.14 -17.40
CA LYS A 178 -12.51 11.81 -16.47
C LYS A 178 -13.18 12.84 -15.57
N LYS A 179 -14.47 13.16 -15.82
CA LYS A 179 -15.21 14.11 -15.01
C LYS A 179 -15.52 13.49 -13.65
N GLU A 180 -15.35 14.27 -12.59
CA GLU A 180 -15.80 13.92 -11.25
C GLU A 180 -17.35 14.00 -11.22
N LEU A 181 -18.01 12.85 -11.16
CA LEU A 181 -19.46 12.71 -11.10
C LEU A 181 -19.81 11.61 -10.07
N THR A 182 -20.91 11.82 -9.35
CA THR A 182 -21.52 10.82 -8.45
C THR A 182 -22.98 10.68 -8.79
#